data_f4f1f93f6c525a970972aa1453e750e4
#
_entry.id   f4f1f93f6c525a970972aa1453e750e4
#
_cell.length_a   1.000
_cell.length_b   1.000
_cell.length_c   1.000
_cell.angle_alpha   90.00
_cell.angle_beta   90.00
_cell.angle_gamma   90.00
#
_symmetry.space_group_name_H-M   'P 1'
#
loop_
_entity.id
_entity.type
_entity.pdbx_description
1 polymer ?
#
loop_
_entity_poly.entity_id
_entity_poly.type
_entity_poly.pdbx_seq_one_letter_code
_entity_poly.pdbx_strand_id
1 'polypeptide(L)'
;GALFLLQGCGAAVKQCADPQLDIPETIIPGGYADTLCLADLEWSEIFSDPLLKDLIEKTLKNNRDMLTAAARVRELERLHRVVRADQFPSFNARGYLDQENYQYTDAAPVKDNEFGLKAGVSWEVDFFGRLRWANRGAIAQYLGSIESQRAMQMTLVAAVATAYFELAALDNELDIVLRTRDTWRENVKQARLRFEGGLTTEIPYQQAQVEYASTAALVPDLQRDIAIKEHEIALLAGEFPSSVERSRLNTHDRFPDLMHVGVPSELLQRRPDLLAAGQALKAAMADVGVAWANRFPRLEISFTAGVENNTFTHFFTGPYWYPVLNLTSPLFAFGKNKARYQASIEAYNQERYQYEQKVLEVFKEVNDAVSSYSSAREKVSLMGNLQDASRKYVELALFQYQNGYISYMDVLDAQRSYFNAEIDYSNSVRDEFLAIIGLYKALGGGWSVPEEESETSGK
;
A
#
# COMPACT_ATOMS: atom_id res chain seq x y z
N GLY A 1 38.17 -26.23 20.04
CA GLY A 1 37.69 -24.95 20.59
C GLY A 1 36.91 -24.08 19.58
N ALA A 2 37.10 -24.30 18.27
CA ALA A 2 36.46 -23.47 17.24
C ALA A 2 35.03 -23.91 16.85
N LEU A 3 34.59 -25.12 17.20
CA LEU A 3 33.27 -25.65 16.81
C LEU A 3 32.11 -25.12 17.67
N PHE A 4 32.37 -24.55 18.85
CA PHE A 4 31.34 -24.02 19.74
C PHE A 4 30.80 -22.60 19.31
N LEU A 5 31.51 -21.88 18.45
CA LEU A 5 31.18 -20.54 18.04
C LEU A 5 30.06 -20.45 16.98
N LEU A 6 29.85 -21.51 16.21
CA LEU A 6 28.81 -21.56 15.16
C LEU A 6 27.40 -21.92 15.69
N GLN A 7 27.30 -22.52 16.88
CA GLN A 7 26.01 -22.90 17.49
C GLN A 7 25.32 -21.78 18.25
N GLY A 8 25.99 -20.65 18.53
CA GLY A 8 25.45 -19.56 19.32
C GLY A 8 24.28 -18.81 18.67
N CYS A 9 24.25 -18.71 17.34
CA CYS A 9 23.18 -17.96 16.63
C CYS A 9 21.83 -18.71 16.66
N GLY A 10 21.83 -20.05 16.58
CA GLY A 10 20.59 -20.83 16.65
C GLY A 10 19.98 -20.89 18.07
N ALA A 11 20.81 -20.82 19.12
CA ALA A 11 20.31 -20.83 20.50
C ALA A 11 19.52 -19.57 20.89
N ALA A 12 19.84 -18.42 20.29
CA ALA A 12 19.20 -17.15 20.59
C ALA A 12 17.71 -17.13 20.23
N VAL A 13 17.35 -17.74 19.11
CA VAL A 13 16.00 -17.72 18.52
C VAL A 13 15.29 -19.08 18.57
N LYS A 14 15.82 -20.02 19.34
CA LYS A 14 15.25 -21.38 19.44
C LYS A 14 13.78 -21.41 19.92
N GLN A 15 13.34 -20.35 20.59
CA GLN A 15 11.95 -20.21 21.09
C GLN A 15 11.03 -19.46 20.10
N CYS A 16 11.56 -18.94 18.99
CA CYS A 16 10.76 -18.36 17.91
C CYS A 16 10.20 -19.52 17.08
N ALA A 17 8.91 -19.78 17.19
CA ALA A 17 8.24 -20.79 16.37
C ALA A 17 7.95 -20.22 14.98
N ASP A 18 8.15 -21.00 13.94
CA ASP A 18 7.77 -20.61 12.59
C ASP A 18 6.24 -20.43 12.47
N PRO A 19 5.76 -19.59 11.53
CA PRO A 19 4.34 -19.48 11.23
C PRO A 19 3.74 -20.86 10.90
N GLN A 20 2.57 -21.15 11.47
CA GLN A 20 1.87 -22.42 11.28
C GLN A 20 0.57 -22.17 10.54
N LEU A 21 0.59 -22.31 9.22
CA LEU A 21 -0.56 -22.17 8.35
C LEU A 21 -0.62 -23.36 7.39
N ASP A 22 -1.76 -24.02 7.36
CA ASP A 22 -2.08 -25.02 6.35
C ASP A 22 -2.53 -24.27 5.09
N ILE A 23 -1.58 -23.98 4.18
CA ILE A 23 -1.84 -23.28 2.93
C ILE A 23 -2.58 -24.25 2.00
N PRO A 24 -3.75 -23.87 1.45
CA PRO A 24 -4.52 -24.71 0.54
C PRO A 24 -3.73 -24.97 -0.76
N GLU A 25 -3.97 -26.13 -1.39
CA GLU A 25 -3.31 -26.50 -2.64
C GLU A 25 -3.75 -25.63 -3.82
N THR A 26 -4.95 -25.04 -3.75
CA THR A 26 -5.50 -24.13 -4.78
C THR A 26 -5.99 -22.85 -4.14
N ILE A 27 -5.87 -21.72 -4.87
CA ILE A 27 -6.35 -20.41 -4.40
C ILE A 27 -7.89 -20.42 -4.31
N ILE A 28 -8.54 -20.95 -5.35
CA ILE A 28 -10.00 -21.07 -5.43
C ILE A 28 -10.39 -22.47 -4.95
N PRO A 29 -11.29 -22.62 -3.99
CA PRO A 29 -11.77 -23.93 -3.55
C PRO A 29 -12.37 -24.73 -4.71
N GLY A 30 -11.82 -25.91 -4.99
CA GLY A 30 -12.25 -26.78 -6.11
C GLY A 30 -11.78 -26.32 -7.50
N GLY A 31 -10.93 -25.29 -7.58
CA GLY A 31 -10.32 -24.84 -8.82
C GLY A 31 -9.10 -25.70 -9.22
N TYR A 32 -8.64 -25.50 -10.45
CA TYR A 32 -7.39 -26.10 -10.92
C TYR A 32 -6.21 -25.17 -10.57
N ALA A 33 -5.05 -25.77 -10.25
CA ALA A 33 -3.80 -25.02 -10.17
C ALA A 33 -3.42 -24.56 -11.58
N ASP A 34 -3.35 -23.25 -11.79
CA ASP A 34 -2.95 -22.63 -13.05
C ASP A 34 -1.59 -21.95 -12.86
N THR A 35 -0.69 -22.16 -13.81
CA THR A 35 0.64 -21.54 -13.81
C THR A 35 0.65 -20.15 -14.41
N LEU A 36 -0.42 -19.76 -15.12
CA LEU A 36 -0.58 -18.40 -15.62
C LEU A 36 -1.27 -17.54 -14.57
N CYS A 37 -0.86 -16.28 -14.45
CA CYS A 37 -1.46 -15.32 -13.52
C CYS A 37 -1.68 -13.98 -14.20
N LEU A 38 -2.86 -13.39 -14.01
CA LEU A 38 -3.18 -12.06 -14.51
C LEU A 38 -2.17 -11.00 -14.00
N ALA A 39 -1.63 -11.20 -12.80
CA ALA A 39 -0.64 -10.31 -12.22
C ALA A 39 0.78 -10.42 -12.84
N ASP A 40 1.00 -11.35 -13.79
CA ASP A 40 2.24 -11.42 -14.59
C ASP A 40 2.30 -10.31 -15.63
N LEU A 41 1.14 -9.78 -16.02
CA LEU A 41 1.04 -8.67 -16.95
C LEU A 41 1.35 -7.36 -16.23
N GLU A 42 2.08 -6.49 -16.90
CA GLU A 42 2.22 -5.12 -16.41
C GLU A 42 0.89 -4.38 -16.46
N TRP A 43 0.68 -3.44 -15.53
CA TRP A 43 -0.52 -2.60 -15.52
C TRP A 43 -0.72 -1.86 -16.86
N SER A 44 0.38 -1.51 -17.55
CA SER A 44 0.42 -0.88 -18.88
C SER A 44 -0.11 -1.78 -20.00
N GLU A 45 -0.11 -3.10 -19.81
CA GLU A 45 -0.67 -4.08 -20.77
C GLU A 45 -2.16 -4.31 -20.51
N ILE A 46 -2.57 -4.25 -19.24
CA ILE A 46 -3.97 -4.43 -18.84
C ILE A 46 -4.81 -3.22 -19.21
N PHE A 47 -4.30 -2.01 -18.95
CA PHE A 47 -4.98 -0.77 -19.29
C PHE A 47 -4.48 -0.24 -20.63
N SER A 48 -5.30 -0.39 -21.68
CA SER A 48 -4.95 0.04 -23.03
C SER A 48 -5.11 1.54 -23.27
N ASP A 49 -5.89 2.24 -22.43
CA ASP A 49 -6.19 3.67 -22.56
C ASP A 49 -4.94 4.55 -22.30
N PRO A 50 -4.45 5.33 -23.28
CA PRO A 50 -3.26 6.16 -23.13
C PRO A 50 -3.43 7.26 -22.08
N LEU A 51 -4.64 7.84 -21.92
CA LEU A 51 -4.91 8.88 -20.93
C LEU A 51 -4.84 8.33 -19.51
N LEU A 52 -5.33 7.11 -19.31
CA LEU A 52 -5.18 6.42 -18.03
C LEU A 52 -3.71 6.11 -17.72
N LYS A 53 -2.94 5.67 -18.72
CA LYS A 53 -1.49 5.40 -18.54
C LYS A 53 -0.74 6.64 -18.12
N ASP A 54 -0.91 7.75 -18.82
CA ASP A 54 -0.31 9.04 -18.48
C ASP A 54 -0.68 9.49 -17.07
N LEU A 55 -1.94 9.29 -16.68
CA LEU A 55 -2.44 9.65 -15.35
C LEU A 55 -1.80 8.79 -14.25
N ILE A 56 -1.65 7.48 -14.47
CA ILE A 56 -0.97 6.58 -13.54
C ILE A 56 0.50 6.98 -13.39
N GLU A 57 1.23 7.18 -14.50
CA GLU A 57 2.64 7.60 -14.47
C GLU A 57 2.82 8.92 -13.72
N LYS A 58 1.97 9.89 -14.00
CA LYS A 58 1.95 11.20 -13.32
C LYS A 58 1.71 11.04 -11.82
N THR A 59 0.77 10.17 -11.45
CA THR A 59 0.47 9.87 -10.04
C THR A 59 1.67 9.24 -9.35
N LEU A 60 2.26 8.19 -9.92
CA LEU A 60 3.42 7.51 -9.33
C LEU A 60 4.60 8.45 -9.13
N LYS A 61 4.76 9.45 -9.99
CA LYS A 61 5.83 10.45 -9.90
C LYS A 61 5.56 11.54 -8.87
N ASN A 62 4.32 12.01 -8.74
CA ASN A 62 3.99 13.24 -8.02
C ASN A 62 3.20 13.01 -6.71
N ASN A 63 2.58 11.85 -6.54
CA ASN A 63 1.78 11.55 -5.35
C ASN A 63 2.60 11.66 -4.07
N ARG A 64 2.07 12.37 -3.06
CA ARG A 64 2.79 12.69 -1.82
C ARG A 64 3.03 11.46 -0.94
N ASP A 65 2.12 10.49 -0.95
CA ASP A 65 2.29 9.25 -0.18
C ASP A 65 3.38 8.38 -0.81
N MET A 66 3.45 8.32 -2.16
CA MET A 66 4.53 7.63 -2.87
C MET A 66 5.89 8.27 -2.59
N LEU A 67 5.98 9.60 -2.62
CA LEU A 67 7.22 10.34 -2.28
C LEU A 67 7.60 10.14 -0.81
N THR A 68 6.63 10.06 0.09
CA THR A 68 6.85 9.76 1.52
C THR A 68 7.38 8.35 1.70
N ALA A 69 6.79 7.34 1.03
CA ALA A 69 7.28 5.97 1.05
C ALA A 69 8.72 5.87 0.54
N ALA A 70 9.04 6.54 -0.58
CA ALA A 70 10.40 6.60 -1.12
C ALA A 70 11.39 7.30 -0.16
N ALA A 71 10.97 8.33 0.55
CA ALA A 71 11.79 8.99 1.58
C ALA A 71 12.04 8.05 2.77
N ARG A 72 11.05 7.26 3.17
CA ARG A 72 11.17 6.25 4.23
C ARG A 72 12.18 5.15 3.88
N VAL A 73 12.19 4.69 2.65
CA VAL A 73 13.19 3.73 2.17
C VAL A 73 14.61 4.31 2.32
N ARG A 74 14.83 5.56 1.86
CA ARG A 74 16.13 6.23 2.01
C ARG A 74 16.53 6.47 3.46
N GLU A 75 15.57 6.80 4.32
CA GLU A 75 15.81 6.94 5.77
C GLU A 75 16.32 5.63 6.37
N LEU A 76 15.59 4.52 6.15
CA LEU A 76 15.95 3.21 6.71
C LEU A 76 17.25 2.66 6.11
N GLU A 77 17.56 2.95 4.85
CA GLU A 77 18.88 2.66 4.28
C GLU A 77 20.00 3.36 5.06
N ARG A 78 19.82 4.65 5.41
CA ARG A 78 20.81 5.39 6.21
C ARG A 78 20.89 4.87 7.64
N LEU A 79 19.77 4.56 8.26
CA LEU A 79 19.74 3.98 9.62
C LEU A 79 20.40 2.60 9.65
N HIS A 80 20.22 1.76 8.63
CA HIS A 80 20.97 0.51 8.48
C HIS A 80 22.47 0.75 8.45
N ARG A 81 22.94 1.78 7.71
CA ARG A 81 24.37 2.13 7.69
C ARG A 81 24.89 2.57 9.07
N VAL A 82 24.07 3.27 9.88
CA VAL A 82 24.40 3.61 11.27
C VAL A 82 24.60 2.34 12.10
N VAL A 83 23.60 1.44 12.11
CA VAL A 83 23.68 0.18 12.87
C VAL A 83 24.84 -0.70 12.41
N ARG A 84 25.13 -0.71 11.09
CA ARG A 84 26.27 -1.44 10.55
C ARG A 84 27.60 -0.85 11.03
N ALA A 85 27.70 0.47 11.17
CA ALA A 85 28.90 1.15 11.65
C ALA A 85 29.28 0.73 13.07
N ASP A 86 28.31 0.39 13.93
CA ASP A 86 28.55 -0.12 15.28
C ASP A 86 29.36 -1.43 15.33
N GLN A 87 29.46 -2.15 14.20
CA GLN A 87 30.29 -3.36 14.11
C GLN A 87 31.78 -3.07 13.92
N PHE A 88 32.15 -1.82 13.63
CA PHE A 88 33.51 -1.40 13.37
C PHE A 88 34.06 -0.56 14.52
N PRO A 89 35.40 -0.45 14.66
CA PRO A 89 36.00 0.43 15.65
C PRO A 89 35.57 1.90 15.49
N SER A 90 35.25 2.55 16.59
CA SER A 90 34.98 4.00 16.63
C SER A 90 36.26 4.76 17.02
N PHE A 91 36.51 5.88 16.37
CA PHE A 91 37.63 6.77 16.64
C PHE A 91 37.09 8.06 17.22
N ASN A 92 37.70 8.49 18.34
CA ASN A 92 37.37 9.77 19.00
C ASN A 92 38.61 10.55 19.33
N ALA A 93 38.46 11.86 19.37
CA ALA A 93 39.49 12.77 19.90
C ALA A 93 38.83 13.71 20.90
N ARG A 94 39.49 13.98 21.99
CA ARG A 94 39.01 14.85 23.04
C ARG A 94 40.12 15.79 23.53
N GLY A 95 39.91 17.09 23.43
CA GLY A 95 40.69 18.09 24.17
C GLY A 95 39.93 18.44 25.45
N TYR A 96 40.60 18.57 26.55
CA TYR A 96 40.00 18.96 27.82
C TYR A 96 40.91 19.86 28.60
N LEU A 97 40.30 20.67 29.43
CA LEU A 97 40.90 21.51 30.47
C LEU A 97 40.11 21.23 31.73
N ASP A 98 40.76 20.62 32.68
CA ASP A 98 40.19 20.31 33.99
C ASP A 98 40.85 21.13 35.06
N GLN A 99 40.06 21.68 35.98
CA GLN A 99 40.57 22.46 37.11
C GLN A 99 39.88 21.96 38.37
N GLU A 100 40.62 21.24 39.20
CA GLU A 100 40.14 20.73 40.46
C GLU A 100 40.63 21.60 41.59
N ASN A 101 39.73 21.95 42.51
CA ASN A 101 40.03 22.53 43.79
C ASN A 101 39.47 21.61 44.87
N TYR A 102 40.35 20.96 45.62
CA TYR A 102 39.93 20.11 46.73
C TYR A 102 40.76 20.37 47.99
N GLN A 103 40.13 20.20 49.11
CA GLN A 103 40.77 20.29 50.41
C GLN A 103 40.31 19.09 51.25
N TYR A 104 41.28 18.29 51.65
CA TYR A 104 41.03 17.26 52.66
C TYR A 104 41.12 17.92 54.08
N THR A 105 40.38 17.36 55.05
CA THR A 105 40.41 17.79 56.42
C THR A 105 41.85 17.83 56.90
N ASP A 106 42.29 18.98 57.46
CA ASP A 106 43.65 19.20 57.93
C ASP A 106 44.77 19.33 56.89
N ALA A 107 44.46 19.45 55.61
CA ALA A 107 45.43 19.69 54.55
C ALA A 107 45.23 21.06 53.88
N ALA A 108 46.27 21.60 53.27
CA ALA A 108 46.16 22.83 52.47
C ALA A 108 45.32 22.58 51.22
N PRO A 109 44.55 23.60 50.75
CA PRO A 109 43.82 23.48 49.50
C PRO A 109 44.78 23.19 48.38
N VAL A 110 44.44 22.15 47.55
CA VAL A 110 45.17 21.78 46.36
C VAL A 110 44.41 22.28 45.14
N LYS A 111 45.11 23.02 44.27
CA LYS A 111 44.64 23.37 42.93
C LYS A 111 45.37 22.51 41.94
N ASP A 112 44.63 21.70 41.23
CA ASP A 112 45.17 20.89 40.14
C ASP A 112 44.56 21.33 38.82
N ASN A 113 45.42 21.65 37.88
CA ASN A 113 45.00 22.01 36.50
C ASN A 113 45.50 20.91 35.59
N GLU A 114 44.65 20.43 34.72
CA GLU A 114 45.01 19.40 33.76
C GLU A 114 44.62 19.86 32.36
N PHE A 115 45.59 19.93 31.48
CA PHE A 115 45.43 20.22 30.07
C PHE A 115 45.74 18.96 29.29
N GLY A 116 44.76 18.45 28.53
CA GLY A 116 44.97 17.21 27.79
C GLY A 116 44.40 17.24 26.40
N LEU A 117 45.06 16.51 25.52
CA LEU A 117 44.54 16.13 24.20
C LEU A 117 44.76 14.65 24.04
N LYS A 118 43.67 13.91 23.84
CA LYS A 118 43.73 12.46 23.65
C LYS A 118 42.93 12.01 22.44
N ALA A 119 43.44 11.00 21.77
CA ALA A 119 42.73 10.27 20.75
C ALA A 119 42.56 8.82 21.19
N GLY A 120 41.42 8.26 20.90
CA GLY A 120 41.09 6.90 21.29
C GLY A 120 40.42 6.14 20.17
N VAL A 121 40.58 4.83 20.17
CA VAL A 121 39.82 3.88 19.41
C VAL A 121 39.12 2.93 20.37
N SER A 122 37.84 2.66 20.14
CA SER A 122 37.10 1.63 20.91
C SER A 122 36.33 0.73 19.97
N TRP A 123 36.27 -0.54 20.32
CA TRP A 123 35.60 -1.58 19.54
C TRP A 123 34.97 -2.63 20.45
N GLU A 124 33.65 -2.86 20.27
CA GLU A 124 32.95 -3.96 20.91
C GLU A 124 33.16 -5.25 20.10
N VAL A 125 33.77 -6.25 20.71
CA VAL A 125 33.94 -7.58 20.10
C VAL A 125 32.61 -8.32 20.20
N ASP A 126 31.93 -8.52 19.09
CA ASP A 126 30.60 -9.11 19.03
C ASP A 126 30.61 -10.63 19.22
N PHE A 127 31.02 -11.08 20.42
CA PHE A 127 31.18 -12.48 20.76
C PHE A 127 29.84 -13.23 20.78
N PHE A 128 28.80 -12.64 21.36
CA PHE A 128 27.46 -13.21 21.49
C PHE A 128 26.51 -12.79 20.37
N GLY A 129 26.95 -12.03 19.38
CA GLY A 129 26.20 -11.69 18.19
C GLY A 129 25.20 -10.56 18.37
N ARG A 130 25.31 -9.72 19.39
CA ARG A 130 24.44 -8.57 19.65
C ARG A 130 24.39 -7.63 18.45
N LEU A 131 25.55 -7.22 17.97
CA LEU A 131 25.68 -6.28 16.84
C LEU A 131 25.25 -6.92 15.52
N ARG A 132 25.57 -8.20 15.33
CA ARG A 132 25.11 -8.95 14.15
C ARG A 132 23.60 -9.12 14.13
N TRP A 133 22.95 -9.37 15.27
CA TRP A 133 21.50 -9.42 15.36
C TRP A 133 20.87 -8.04 15.11
N ALA A 134 21.40 -6.97 15.70
CA ALA A 134 20.95 -5.61 15.45
C ALA A 134 21.02 -5.25 13.96
N ASN A 135 22.14 -5.59 13.30
CA ASN A 135 22.29 -5.37 11.86
C ASN A 135 21.29 -6.17 11.02
N ARG A 136 20.99 -7.43 11.38
CA ARG A 136 19.95 -8.24 10.71
C ARG A 136 18.58 -7.59 10.86
N GLY A 137 18.25 -7.08 12.04
CA GLY A 137 17.01 -6.34 12.26
C GLY A 137 16.91 -5.09 11.39
N ALA A 138 17.98 -4.29 11.33
CA ALA A 138 18.02 -3.09 10.49
C ALA A 138 17.93 -3.40 8.98
N ILE A 139 18.55 -4.49 8.51
CA ILE A 139 18.40 -4.98 7.12
C ILE A 139 16.94 -5.38 6.86
N ALA A 140 16.32 -6.13 7.75
CA ALA A 140 14.93 -6.55 7.59
C ALA A 140 13.97 -5.35 7.56
N GLN A 141 14.18 -4.34 8.42
CA GLN A 141 13.39 -3.09 8.39
C GLN A 141 13.58 -2.32 7.08
N TYR A 142 14.81 -2.23 6.56
CA TYR A 142 15.09 -1.61 5.27
C TYR A 142 14.39 -2.34 4.12
N LEU A 143 14.53 -3.67 4.03
CA LEU A 143 13.87 -4.48 3.01
C LEU A 143 12.35 -4.41 3.13
N GLY A 144 11.81 -4.44 4.34
CA GLY A 144 10.38 -4.26 4.60
C GLY A 144 9.84 -2.92 4.10
N SER A 145 10.65 -1.85 4.15
CA SER A 145 10.26 -0.54 3.62
C SER A 145 10.22 -0.50 2.09
N ILE A 146 11.09 -1.24 1.40
CA ILE A 146 11.04 -1.41 -0.05
C ILE A 146 9.73 -2.09 -0.45
N GLU A 147 9.39 -3.19 0.23
CA GLU A 147 8.14 -3.90 -0.06
C GLU A 147 6.90 -3.04 0.29
N SER A 148 6.96 -2.23 1.33
CA SER A 148 5.90 -1.27 1.66
C SER A 148 5.74 -0.20 0.58
N GLN A 149 6.83 0.27 -0.03
CA GLN A 149 6.78 1.20 -1.16
C GLN A 149 6.14 0.54 -2.40
N ARG A 150 6.47 -0.72 -2.70
CA ARG A 150 5.83 -1.51 -3.77
C ARG A 150 4.33 -1.69 -3.54
N ALA A 151 3.94 -2.00 -2.29
CA ALA A 151 2.53 -2.10 -1.90
C ALA A 151 1.78 -0.77 -2.09
N MET A 152 2.42 0.36 -1.79
CA MET A 152 1.88 1.70 -2.04
C MET A 152 1.69 1.93 -3.54
N GLN A 153 2.69 1.59 -4.39
CA GLN A 153 2.59 1.68 -5.84
C GLN A 153 1.39 0.88 -6.38
N MET A 154 1.26 -0.39 -5.98
CA MET A 154 0.14 -1.25 -6.35
C MET A 154 -1.21 -0.63 -5.96
N THR A 155 -1.29 -0.07 -4.75
CA THR A 155 -2.51 0.58 -4.25
C THR A 155 -2.86 1.83 -5.03
N LEU A 156 -1.87 2.66 -5.38
CA LEU A 156 -2.09 3.90 -6.15
C LEU A 156 -2.51 3.60 -7.58
N VAL A 157 -1.88 2.64 -8.26
CA VAL A 157 -2.29 2.20 -9.61
C VAL A 157 -3.76 1.77 -9.61
N ALA A 158 -4.16 0.93 -8.65
CA ALA A 158 -5.54 0.49 -8.52
C ALA A 158 -6.50 1.64 -8.19
N ALA A 159 -6.12 2.55 -7.29
CA ALA A 159 -6.96 3.68 -6.89
C ALA A 159 -7.19 4.66 -8.06
N VAL A 160 -6.15 4.99 -8.83
CA VAL A 160 -6.26 5.86 -10.00
C VAL A 160 -7.13 5.22 -11.07
N ALA A 161 -6.91 3.94 -11.40
CA ALA A 161 -7.71 3.22 -12.38
C ALA A 161 -9.18 3.14 -11.96
N THR A 162 -9.45 2.85 -10.68
CA THR A 162 -10.82 2.85 -10.13
C THR A 162 -11.49 4.20 -10.31
N ALA A 163 -10.85 5.29 -9.84
CA ALA A 163 -11.42 6.64 -9.92
C ALA A 163 -11.62 7.09 -11.38
N TYR A 164 -10.73 6.69 -12.28
CA TYR A 164 -10.84 6.99 -13.71
C TYR A 164 -12.07 6.33 -14.36
N PHE A 165 -12.29 5.03 -14.13
CA PHE A 165 -13.44 4.34 -14.69
C PHE A 165 -14.76 4.74 -14.03
N GLU A 166 -14.75 5.10 -12.75
CA GLU A 166 -15.91 5.71 -12.09
C GLU A 166 -16.26 7.06 -12.71
N LEU A 167 -15.26 7.91 -13.00
CA LEU A 167 -15.45 9.19 -13.66
C LEU A 167 -16.00 9.02 -15.09
N ALA A 168 -15.43 8.08 -15.87
CA ALA A 168 -15.92 7.77 -17.22
C ALA A 168 -17.36 7.25 -17.21
N ALA A 169 -17.75 6.48 -16.19
CA ALA A 169 -19.12 6.03 -16.00
C ALA A 169 -20.09 7.16 -15.66
N LEU A 170 -19.68 8.11 -14.81
CA LEU A 170 -20.48 9.30 -14.50
C LEU A 170 -20.72 10.18 -15.75
N ASP A 171 -19.72 10.32 -16.63
CA ASP A 171 -19.91 11.02 -17.91
C ASP A 171 -20.93 10.30 -18.80
N ASN A 172 -20.85 8.96 -18.87
CA ASN A 172 -21.79 8.18 -19.65
C ASN A 172 -23.22 8.27 -19.08
N GLU A 173 -23.35 8.25 -17.76
CA GLU A 173 -24.65 8.44 -17.08
C GLU A 173 -25.21 9.83 -17.34
N LEU A 174 -24.37 10.88 -17.26
CA LEU A 174 -24.78 12.25 -17.59
C LEU A 174 -25.26 12.35 -19.06
N ASP A 175 -24.59 11.71 -20.02
CA ASP A 175 -24.99 11.70 -21.42
C ASP A 175 -26.36 11.00 -21.59
N ILE A 176 -26.61 9.88 -20.92
CA ILE A 176 -27.90 9.19 -20.91
C ILE A 176 -29.00 10.12 -20.34
N VAL A 177 -28.74 10.75 -19.20
CA VAL A 177 -29.68 11.65 -18.53
C VAL A 177 -30.00 12.88 -19.42
N LEU A 178 -29.00 13.47 -20.05
CA LEU A 178 -29.19 14.60 -20.94
C LEU A 178 -30.05 14.28 -22.16
N ARG A 179 -29.77 13.13 -22.82
CA ARG A 179 -30.58 12.64 -23.96
C ARG A 179 -32.02 12.32 -23.54
N THR A 180 -32.18 11.68 -22.40
CA THR A 180 -33.52 11.35 -21.86
C THR A 180 -34.29 12.59 -21.45
N ARG A 181 -33.63 13.56 -20.78
CA ARG A 181 -34.24 14.86 -20.46
C ARG A 181 -34.76 15.58 -21.73
N ASP A 182 -33.97 15.60 -22.80
CA ASP A 182 -34.39 16.24 -24.05
C ASP A 182 -35.54 15.51 -24.72
N THR A 183 -35.59 14.18 -24.63
CA THR A 183 -36.76 13.38 -25.06
C THR A 183 -38.01 13.75 -24.24
N TRP A 184 -37.87 13.84 -22.90
CA TRP A 184 -38.99 14.24 -22.03
C TRP A 184 -39.46 15.66 -22.33
N ARG A 185 -38.55 16.60 -22.63
CA ARG A 185 -38.90 17.98 -23.03
C ARG A 185 -39.79 17.98 -24.26
N GLU A 186 -39.47 17.18 -25.27
CA GLU A 186 -40.31 17.07 -26.47
C GLU A 186 -41.64 16.39 -26.15
N ASN A 187 -41.64 15.37 -25.32
CA ASN A 187 -42.86 14.69 -24.86
C ASN A 187 -43.81 15.69 -24.14
N VAL A 188 -43.27 16.53 -23.24
CA VAL A 188 -44.05 17.60 -22.58
C VAL A 188 -44.70 18.53 -23.59
N LYS A 189 -43.96 18.98 -24.61
CA LYS A 189 -44.48 19.86 -25.68
C LYS A 189 -45.62 19.19 -26.47
N GLN A 190 -45.44 17.91 -26.84
CA GLN A 190 -46.46 17.16 -27.56
C GLN A 190 -47.71 16.91 -26.72
N ALA A 191 -47.59 16.56 -25.46
CA ALA A 191 -48.69 16.36 -24.53
C ALA A 191 -49.46 17.66 -24.27
N ARG A 192 -48.75 18.79 -24.15
CA ARG A 192 -49.33 20.12 -24.03
C ARG A 192 -50.20 20.50 -25.26
N LEU A 193 -49.68 20.36 -26.48
CA LEU A 193 -50.39 20.66 -27.71
C LEU A 193 -51.67 19.80 -27.86
N ARG A 194 -51.63 18.54 -27.46
CA ARG A 194 -52.80 17.67 -27.45
C ARG A 194 -53.85 18.06 -26.44
N PHE A 195 -53.43 18.50 -25.24
CA PHE A 195 -54.34 19.01 -24.21
C PHE A 195 -55.00 20.34 -24.65
N GLU A 196 -54.21 21.30 -25.08
CA GLU A 196 -54.71 22.63 -25.56
C GLU A 196 -55.63 22.47 -26.78
N GLY A 197 -55.38 21.45 -27.63
CA GLY A 197 -56.23 21.11 -28.77
C GLY A 197 -57.48 20.27 -28.41
N GLY A 198 -57.73 19.98 -27.12
CA GLY A 198 -58.87 19.21 -26.64
C GLY A 198 -58.86 17.74 -27.02
N LEU A 199 -57.72 17.20 -27.45
CA LEU A 199 -57.55 15.78 -27.87
C LEU A 199 -57.34 14.83 -26.68
N THR A 200 -56.89 15.34 -25.53
CA THR A 200 -56.63 14.54 -24.32
C THR A 200 -56.99 15.36 -23.06
N THR A 201 -57.12 14.63 -21.93
CA THR A 201 -57.21 15.29 -20.58
C THR A 201 -55.87 15.90 -20.21
N GLU A 202 -55.83 16.68 -19.13
CA GLU A 202 -54.62 17.31 -18.61
C GLU A 202 -53.62 16.31 -18.03
N ILE A 203 -54.06 15.12 -17.58
CA ILE A 203 -53.28 14.12 -16.87
C ILE A 203 -51.99 13.72 -17.63
N PRO A 204 -52.02 13.36 -18.94
CA PRO A 204 -50.80 13.03 -19.69
C PRO A 204 -49.79 14.18 -19.76
N TYR A 205 -50.25 15.45 -19.81
CA TYR A 205 -49.38 16.59 -19.80
C TYR A 205 -48.66 16.76 -18.46
N GLN A 206 -49.39 16.65 -17.34
CA GLN A 206 -48.81 16.74 -16.00
C GLN A 206 -47.80 15.56 -15.74
N GLN A 207 -48.11 14.37 -16.20
CA GLN A 207 -47.22 13.23 -16.13
C GLN A 207 -45.91 13.44 -16.88
N ALA A 208 -45.96 13.91 -18.11
CA ALA A 208 -44.78 14.26 -18.90
C ALA A 208 -43.93 15.34 -18.20
N GLN A 209 -44.55 16.30 -17.54
CA GLN A 209 -43.84 17.30 -16.74
C GLN A 209 -43.13 16.70 -15.54
N VAL A 210 -43.75 15.72 -14.85
CA VAL A 210 -43.12 15.00 -13.72
C VAL A 210 -41.86 14.28 -14.19
N GLU A 211 -41.93 13.51 -15.29
CA GLU A 211 -40.78 12.77 -15.83
C GLU A 211 -39.66 13.73 -16.29
N TYR A 212 -40.02 14.83 -16.95
CA TYR A 212 -39.05 15.86 -17.33
C TYR A 212 -38.35 16.48 -16.10
N ALA A 213 -39.13 16.88 -15.09
CA ALA A 213 -38.59 17.54 -13.90
C ALA A 213 -37.70 16.58 -13.07
N SER A 214 -38.12 15.33 -12.91
CA SER A 214 -37.34 14.32 -12.19
C SER A 214 -36.03 14.01 -12.89
N THR A 215 -36.06 13.82 -14.23
CA THR A 215 -34.84 13.58 -14.99
C THR A 215 -33.92 14.80 -15.03
N ALA A 216 -34.47 16.01 -15.16
CA ALA A 216 -33.69 17.24 -15.15
C ALA A 216 -32.99 17.49 -13.80
N ALA A 217 -33.59 17.07 -12.68
CA ALA A 217 -33.00 17.20 -11.37
C ALA A 217 -31.75 16.34 -11.15
N LEU A 218 -31.56 15.27 -11.93
CA LEU A 218 -30.35 14.43 -11.88
C LEU A 218 -29.11 15.16 -12.46
N VAL A 219 -29.30 16.11 -13.37
CA VAL A 219 -28.18 16.78 -14.05
C VAL A 219 -27.23 17.51 -13.10
N PRO A 220 -27.70 18.40 -12.20
CA PRO A 220 -26.82 19.08 -11.26
C PRO A 220 -26.14 18.12 -10.27
N ASP A 221 -26.80 17.04 -9.88
CA ASP A 221 -26.20 16.03 -9.01
C ASP A 221 -25.03 15.30 -9.69
N LEU A 222 -25.21 14.84 -10.94
CA LEU A 222 -24.15 14.19 -11.71
C LEU A 222 -22.99 15.15 -12.01
N GLN A 223 -23.28 16.43 -12.34
CA GLN A 223 -22.23 17.42 -12.55
C GLN A 223 -21.40 17.67 -11.28
N ARG A 224 -22.05 17.70 -10.12
CA ARG A 224 -21.36 17.76 -8.83
C ARG A 224 -20.48 16.52 -8.61
N ASP A 225 -21.00 15.32 -8.85
CA ASP A 225 -20.32 14.07 -8.60
C ASP A 225 -19.12 13.88 -9.55
N ILE A 226 -19.24 14.33 -10.80
CA ILE A 226 -18.13 14.42 -11.76
C ILE A 226 -17.05 15.36 -11.21
N ALA A 227 -17.40 16.57 -10.77
CA ALA A 227 -16.43 17.51 -10.23
C ALA A 227 -15.72 16.97 -8.98
N ILE A 228 -16.46 16.32 -8.07
CA ILE A 228 -15.87 15.67 -6.88
C ILE A 228 -14.88 14.58 -7.29
N LYS A 229 -15.22 13.75 -8.27
CA LYS A 229 -14.35 12.68 -8.76
C LYS A 229 -13.09 13.22 -9.45
N GLU A 230 -13.22 14.31 -10.21
CA GLU A 230 -12.06 15.01 -10.79
C GLU A 230 -11.13 15.56 -9.69
N HIS A 231 -11.68 16.12 -8.60
CA HIS A 231 -10.89 16.57 -7.46
C HIS A 231 -10.16 15.41 -6.75
N GLU A 232 -10.80 14.25 -6.62
CA GLU A 232 -10.18 13.04 -6.07
C GLU A 232 -8.99 12.59 -6.92
N ILE A 233 -9.16 12.52 -8.24
CA ILE A 233 -8.10 12.15 -9.18
C ILE A 233 -6.96 13.18 -9.16
N ALA A 234 -7.26 14.48 -9.13
CA ALA A 234 -6.23 15.51 -9.03
C ALA A 234 -5.41 15.36 -7.73
N LEU A 235 -6.07 15.05 -6.60
CA LEU A 235 -5.40 14.78 -5.34
C LEU A 235 -4.47 13.56 -5.44
N LEU A 236 -4.94 12.45 -6.05
CA LEU A 236 -4.12 11.27 -6.30
C LEU A 236 -2.91 11.59 -7.18
N ALA A 237 -3.10 12.43 -8.21
CA ALA A 237 -2.01 12.91 -9.08
C ALA A 237 -1.07 13.91 -8.39
N GLY A 238 -1.35 14.31 -7.14
CA GLY A 238 -0.55 15.28 -6.38
C GLY A 238 -0.71 16.72 -6.86
N GLU A 239 -1.87 17.05 -7.44
CA GLU A 239 -2.20 18.35 -8.03
C GLU A 239 -3.35 19.04 -7.29
N PHE A 240 -3.50 20.34 -7.58
CA PHE A 240 -4.69 21.08 -7.16
C PHE A 240 -5.91 20.66 -7.99
N PRO A 241 -7.14 20.80 -7.45
CA PRO A 241 -8.36 20.47 -8.17
C PRO A 241 -8.41 21.08 -9.58
N SER A 242 -8.60 20.21 -10.57
CA SER A 242 -8.64 20.56 -12.00
C SER A 242 -9.48 19.54 -12.75
N SER A 243 -9.92 19.88 -13.96
CA SER A 243 -10.55 18.91 -14.86
C SER A 243 -9.56 17.83 -15.31
N VAL A 244 -10.06 16.62 -15.48
CA VAL A 244 -9.27 15.45 -15.89
C VAL A 244 -9.68 15.02 -17.30
N GLU A 245 -8.69 14.96 -18.20
CA GLU A 245 -8.90 14.40 -19.53
C GLU A 245 -9.11 12.87 -19.44
N ARG A 246 -10.13 12.38 -20.15
CA ARG A 246 -10.52 10.97 -20.11
C ARG A 246 -11.19 10.51 -21.38
N SER A 247 -11.06 9.24 -21.66
CA SER A 247 -11.78 8.57 -22.73
C SER A 247 -13.22 8.24 -22.29
N ARG A 248 -14.10 8.07 -23.26
CA ARG A 248 -15.45 7.54 -22.97
C ARG A 248 -15.39 6.10 -22.52
N LEU A 249 -16.25 5.73 -21.58
CA LEU A 249 -16.41 4.34 -21.18
C LEU A 249 -16.81 3.50 -22.41
N ASN A 250 -15.92 2.59 -22.83
CA ASN A 250 -16.20 1.70 -23.93
C ASN A 250 -16.95 0.47 -23.43
N THR A 251 -18.26 0.43 -23.63
CA THR A 251 -19.13 -0.68 -23.22
C THR A 251 -18.95 -1.95 -24.05
N HIS A 252 -18.06 -1.93 -25.06
CA HIS A 252 -17.76 -3.08 -25.93
C HIS A 252 -16.38 -3.71 -25.65
N ASP A 253 -15.56 -3.09 -24.81
CA ASP A 253 -14.32 -3.73 -24.38
C ASP A 253 -14.65 -4.95 -23.52
N ARG A 254 -14.15 -6.10 -23.93
CA ARG A 254 -14.35 -7.35 -23.22
C ARG A 254 -13.02 -7.87 -22.71
N PHE A 255 -13.00 -8.19 -21.44
CA PHE A 255 -11.87 -8.88 -20.84
C PHE A 255 -11.92 -10.41 -21.13
N PRO A 256 -10.78 -11.10 -21.02
CA PRO A 256 -10.70 -12.53 -21.28
C PRO A 256 -11.70 -13.34 -20.44
N ASP A 257 -12.22 -14.42 -21.03
CA ASP A 257 -13.19 -15.31 -20.38
C ASP A 257 -12.62 -16.09 -19.21
N LEU A 258 -11.34 -16.43 -19.27
CA LEU A 258 -10.63 -17.19 -18.26
C LEU A 258 -9.71 -16.26 -17.46
N MET A 259 -9.94 -16.21 -16.15
CA MET A 259 -9.04 -15.53 -15.21
C MET A 259 -8.07 -16.55 -14.64
N HIS A 260 -6.81 -16.37 -15.00
CA HIS A 260 -5.71 -17.14 -14.45
C HIS A 260 -5.28 -16.50 -13.11
N VAL A 261 -5.50 -17.21 -12.01
CA VAL A 261 -5.20 -16.72 -10.67
C VAL A 261 -3.87 -17.20 -10.11
N GLY A 262 -3.16 -18.06 -10.83
CA GLY A 262 -1.89 -18.62 -10.42
C GLY A 262 -1.98 -19.66 -9.30
N VAL A 263 -0.85 -19.97 -8.68
CA VAL A 263 -0.77 -20.94 -7.57
C VAL A 263 -0.53 -20.23 -6.21
N PRO A 264 -0.96 -20.85 -5.09
CA PRO A 264 -0.83 -20.25 -3.75
C PRO A 264 0.58 -19.81 -3.38
N SER A 265 1.58 -20.61 -3.75
CA SER A 265 2.99 -20.32 -3.43
C SER A 265 3.52 -19.08 -4.15
N GLU A 266 3.08 -18.80 -5.37
CA GLU A 266 3.44 -17.59 -6.12
C GLU A 266 2.78 -16.35 -5.51
N LEU A 267 1.51 -16.45 -5.09
CA LEU A 267 0.81 -15.37 -4.41
C LEU A 267 1.56 -14.89 -3.17
N LEU A 268 2.08 -15.83 -2.37
CA LEU A 268 2.86 -15.52 -1.16
C LEU A 268 4.20 -14.82 -1.46
N GLN A 269 4.78 -15.06 -2.64
CA GLN A 269 6.05 -14.46 -3.05
C GLN A 269 5.87 -13.16 -3.85
N ARG A 270 4.68 -12.94 -4.40
CA ARG A 270 4.40 -11.82 -5.31
C ARG A 270 3.86 -10.59 -4.59
N ARG A 271 3.04 -10.77 -3.55
CA ARG A 271 2.38 -9.65 -2.86
C ARG A 271 3.35 -8.86 -1.97
N PRO A 272 3.61 -7.57 -2.30
CA PRO A 272 4.57 -6.75 -1.54
C PRO A 272 4.16 -6.51 -0.10
N ASP A 273 2.85 -6.38 0.18
CA ASP A 273 2.34 -6.19 1.56
C ASP A 273 2.60 -7.41 2.45
N LEU A 274 2.52 -8.62 1.89
CA LEU A 274 2.84 -9.86 2.59
C LEU A 274 4.36 -10.01 2.77
N LEU A 275 5.14 -9.64 1.75
CA LEU A 275 6.60 -9.62 1.83
C LEU A 275 7.08 -8.64 2.92
N ALA A 276 6.44 -7.45 3.02
CA ALA A 276 6.72 -6.47 4.08
C ALA A 276 6.44 -7.05 5.48
N ALA A 277 5.31 -7.74 5.66
CA ALA A 277 4.97 -8.42 6.91
C ALA A 277 5.99 -9.53 7.26
N GLY A 278 6.47 -10.28 6.26
CA GLY A 278 7.54 -11.26 6.42
C GLY A 278 8.87 -10.64 6.88
N GLN A 279 9.19 -9.43 6.39
CA GLN A 279 10.37 -8.70 6.86
C GLN A 279 10.19 -8.14 8.28
N ALA A 280 8.98 -7.70 8.65
CA ALA A 280 8.68 -7.30 10.04
C ALA A 280 8.87 -8.47 11.02
N LEU A 281 8.42 -9.66 10.66
CA LEU A 281 8.66 -10.88 11.44
C LEU A 281 10.15 -11.19 11.60
N LYS A 282 10.96 -11.04 10.53
CA LYS A 282 12.43 -11.21 10.59
C LYS A 282 13.09 -10.14 11.48
N ALA A 283 12.60 -8.90 11.47
CA ALA A 283 13.08 -7.86 12.35
C ALA A 283 12.80 -8.19 13.83
N ALA A 284 11.58 -8.60 14.15
CA ALA A 284 11.21 -9.04 15.49
C ALA A 284 12.03 -10.25 15.97
N MET A 285 12.33 -11.21 15.09
CA MET A 285 13.25 -12.32 15.40
C MET A 285 14.66 -11.81 15.72
N ALA A 286 15.13 -10.81 15.00
CA ALA A 286 16.43 -10.20 15.26
C ALA A 286 16.47 -9.51 16.63
N ASP A 287 15.39 -8.85 17.03
CA ASP A 287 15.25 -8.22 18.36
C ASP A 287 15.29 -9.26 19.49
N VAL A 288 14.71 -10.45 19.29
CA VAL A 288 14.88 -11.58 20.23
C VAL A 288 16.35 -11.96 20.36
N GLY A 289 17.09 -12.00 19.24
CA GLY A 289 18.53 -12.27 19.22
C GLY A 289 19.33 -11.21 19.99
N VAL A 290 19.02 -9.93 19.82
CA VAL A 290 19.63 -8.82 20.57
C VAL A 290 19.33 -8.93 22.07
N ALA A 291 18.08 -9.19 22.43
CA ALA A 291 17.67 -9.33 23.82
C ALA A 291 18.33 -10.54 24.50
N TRP A 292 18.50 -11.63 23.77
CA TRP A 292 19.23 -12.80 24.23
C TRP A 292 20.70 -12.48 24.49
N ALA A 293 21.38 -11.83 23.53
CA ALA A 293 22.79 -11.46 23.64
C ALA A 293 23.07 -10.47 24.78
N ASN A 294 22.14 -9.58 25.09
CA ASN A 294 22.25 -8.63 26.22
C ASN A 294 22.26 -9.29 27.62
N ARG A 295 22.06 -10.59 27.71
CA ARG A 295 22.17 -11.37 28.96
C ARG A 295 23.61 -11.77 29.28
N PHE A 296 24.52 -11.66 28.33
CA PHE A 296 25.90 -12.10 28.42
C PHE A 296 26.86 -10.93 28.57
N PRO A 297 28.10 -11.17 29.01
CA PRO A 297 29.15 -10.16 29.11
C PRO A 297 29.44 -9.51 27.77
N ARG A 298 29.75 -8.21 27.79
CA ARG A 298 30.26 -7.46 26.63
C ARG A 298 31.75 -7.29 26.78
N LEU A 299 32.47 -7.52 25.69
CA LEU A 299 33.92 -7.37 25.60
C LEU A 299 34.20 -6.14 24.73
N GLU A 300 34.83 -5.13 25.33
CA GLU A 300 35.25 -3.92 24.63
C GLU A 300 36.76 -3.80 24.69
N ILE A 301 37.38 -3.58 23.56
CA ILE A 301 38.80 -3.27 23.41
C ILE A 301 38.92 -1.80 23.11
N SER A 302 39.70 -1.08 23.91
CA SER A 302 40.00 0.32 23.62
C SER A 302 41.51 0.60 23.74
N PHE A 303 41.96 1.59 22.98
CA PHE A 303 43.31 2.11 23.00
C PHE A 303 43.24 3.63 23.03
N THR A 304 43.94 4.24 23.98
CA THR A 304 44.01 5.69 24.12
C THR A 304 45.45 6.12 24.07
N ALA A 305 45.72 7.17 23.31
CA ALA A 305 47.00 7.86 23.29
C ALA A 305 46.78 9.38 23.38
N GLY A 306 47.64 10.07 24.05
CA GLY A 306 47.49 11.50 24.22
C GLY A 306 48.72 12.21 24.82
N VAL A 307 48.52 13.47 25.07
CA VAL A 307 49.44 14.33 25.83
C VAL A 307 48.66 14.99 26.96
N GLU A 308 49.27 15.07 28.14
CA GLU A 308 48.64 15.63 29.35
C GLU A 308 49.68 16.32 30.17
N ASN A 309 49.39 17.53 30.67
CA ASN A 309 50.26 18.25 31.53
C ASN A 309 49.48 19.21 32.44
N ASN A 310 50.04 19.54 33.59
CA ASN A 310 49.46 20.49 34.54
C ASN A 310 49.75 21.95 34.19
N THR A 311 50.63 22.23 33.23
CA THR A 311 50.97 23.56 32.73
C THR A 311 50.77 23.64 31.23
N PHE A 312 50.13 24.69 30.75
CA PHE A 312 49.88 24.88 29.32
C PHE A 312 51.18 25.05 28.49
N THR A 313 52.21 25.63 29.11
CA THR A 313 53.53 25.83 28.46
C THR A 313 54.25 24.52 28.13
N HIS A 314 53.93 23.43 28.83
CA HIS A 314 54.53 22.12 28.62
C HIS A 314 53.55 21.11 28.08
N PHE A 315 52.47 21.58 27.45
CA PHE A 315 51.35 20.76 26.98
C PHE A 315 51.76 19.52 26.21
N PHE A 316 52.75 19.62 25.31
CA PHE A 316 53.20 18.49 24.46
C PHE A 316 54.26 17.60 25.11
N THR A 317 54.65 17.81 26.33
CA THR A 317 55.79 17.11 26.96
C THR A 317 55.39 15.90 27.81
N GLY A 318 54.09 15.58 27.95
CA GLY A 318 53.59 14.43 28.72
C GLY A 318 52.88 13.41 27.85
N PRO A 319 53.57 12.72 26.87
CA PRO A 319 52.90 11.70 26.06
C PRO A 319 52.60 10.46 26.87
N TYR A 320 51.42 9.91 26.66
CA TYR A 320 50.99 8.65 27.25
C TYR A 320 50.20 7.80 26.29
N TRP A 321 50.14 6.51 26.51
CA TRP A 321 49.27 5.58 25.82
C TRP A 321 48.95 4.38 26.71
N TYR A 322 47.73 3.84 26.55
CA TYR A 322 47.34 2.63 27.24
C TYR A 322 46.26 1.84 26.47
N PRO A 323 46.39 0.54 26.36
CA PRO A 323 45.30 -0.35 25.96
C PRO A 323 44.41 -0.69 27.17
N VAL A 324 43.11 -0.80 26.94
CA VAL A 324 42.15 -1.27 27.95
C VAL A 324 41.30 -2.37 27.38
N LEU A 325 41.15 -3.47 28.15
CA LEU A 325 40.23 -4.56 27.85
C LEU A 325 39.14 -4.53 28.92
N ASN A 326 37.93 -4.11 28.55
CA ASN A 326 36.79 -4.04 29.43
C ASN A 326 35.88 -5.24 29.23
N LEU A 327 35.65 -6.02 30.29
CA LEU A 327 34.64 -7.07 30.30
C LEU A 327 33.52 -6.68 31.26
N THR A 328 32.41 -6.24 30.71
CA THR A 328 31.25 -5.79 31.49
C THR A 328 30.16 -6.87 31.46
N SER A 329 29.79 -7.37 32.63
CA SER A 329 28.74 -8.39 32.76
C SER A 329 27.65 -7.94 33.73
N PRO A 330 26.37 -8.10 33.40
CA PRO A 330 25.27 -7.87 34.33
C PRO A 330 25.17 -9.07 35.30
N LEU A 331 25.93 -9.03 36.44
CA LEU A 331 25.95 -10.13 37.39
C LEU A 331 24.62 -10.32 38.11
N PHE A 332 23.97 -9.23 38.49
CA PHE A 332 22.69 -9.23 39.19
C PHE A 332 21.80 -8.06 38.78
N ALA A 333 20.68 -8.34 38.13
CA ALA A 333 19.71 -7.36 37.62
C ALA A 333 18.26 -7.70 38.00
N PHE A 334 18.04 -8.39 39.11
CA PHE A 334 16.70 -8.75 39.63
C PHE A 334 15.75 -9.32 38.55
N GLY A 335 16.27 -10.16 37.66
CA GLY A 335 15.48 -10.76 36.58
C GLY A 335 15.22 -9.87 35.34
N LYS A 336 15.66 -8.60 35.34
CA LYS A 336 15.40 -7.64 34.26
C LYS A 336 15.76 -8.14 32.87
N ASN A 337 16.96 -8.70 32.67
CA ASN A 337 17.40 -9.17 31.35
C ASN A 337 16.66 -10.44 30.91
N LYS A 338 16.27 -11.32 31.85
CA LYS A 338 15.41 -12.47 31.58
C LYS A 338 14.02 -12.02 31.13
N ALA A 339 13.42 -11.05 31.85
CA ALA A 339 12.11 -10.50 31.51
C ALA A 339 12.12 -9.79 30.15
N ARG A 340 13.17 -9.02 29.82
CA ARG A 340 13.32 -8.39 28.48
C ARG A 340 13.38 -9.43 27.36
N TYR A 341 14.12 -10.50 27.57
CA TYR A 341 14.20 -11.60 26.58
C TYR A 341 12.84 -12.29 26.43
N GLN A 342 12.13 -12.57 27.52
CA GLN A 342 10.78 -13.13 27.45
C GLN A 342 9.80 -12.17 26.74
N ALA A 343 9.87 -10.88 27.07
CA ALA A 343 9.03 -9.86 26.41
C ALA A 343 9.31 -9.79 24.89
N SER A 344 10.56 -9.91 24.46
CA SER A 344 10.90 -9.93 23.02
C SER A 344 10.37 -11.17 22.29
N ILE A 345 10.27 -12.32 22.98
CA ILE A 345 9.63 -13.52 22.42
C ILE A 345 8.13 -13.29 22.22
N GLU A 346 7.47 -12.64 23.19
CA GLU A 346 6.06 -12.33 23.03
C GLU A 346 5.81 -11.25 21.95
N ALA A 347 6.73 -10.30 21.77
CA ALA A 347 6.70 -9.38 20.65
C ALA A 347 6.84 -10.10 19.30
N TYR A 348 7.76 -11.08 19.21
CA TYR A 348 7.86 -11.93 18.03
C TYR A 348 6.58 -12.75 17.78
N ASN A 349 5.95 -13.28 18.82
CA ASN A 349 4.68 -14.00 18.69
C ASN A 349 3.56 -13.10 18.16
N GLN A 350 3.51 -11.81 18.56
CA GLN A 350 2.56 -10.85 18.03
C GLN A 350 2.78 -10.64 16.52
N GLU A 351 4.01 -10.40 16.07
CA GLU A 351 4.34 -10.26 14.65
C GLU A 351 4.05 -11.52 13.85
N ARG A 352 4.27 -12.70 14.45
CA ARG A 352 3.93 -13.99 13.84
C ARG A 352 2.42 -14.10 13.60
N TYR A 353 1.59 -13.78 14.60
CA TYR A 353 0.14 -13.81 14.44
C TYR A 353 -0.36 -12.76 13.44
N GLN A 354 0.27 -11.59 13.38
CA GLN A 354 -0.05 -10.58 12.38
C GLN A 354 0.30 -11.05 10.96
N TYR A 355 1.44 -11.73 10.79
CA TYR A 355 1.81 -12.33 9.51
C TYR A 355 0.81 -13.44 9.11
N GLU A 356 0.47 -14.34 10.03
CA GLU A 356 -0.52 -15.41 9.81
C GLU A 356 -1.88 -14.82 9.42
N GLN A 357 -2.35 -13.78 10.14
CA GLN A 357 -3.57 -13.06 9.82
C GLN A 357 -3.51 -12.42 8.43
N LYS A 358 -2.38 -11.80 8.08
CA LYS A 358 -2.19 -11.18 6.77
C LYS A 358 -2.27 -12.19 5.62
N VAL A 359 -1.73 -13.39 5.82
CA VAL A 359 -1.88 -14.50 4.85
C VAL A 359 -3.35 -14.84 4.64
N LEU A 360 -4.12 -15.02 5.73
CA LEU A 360 -5.55 -15.32 5.64
C LEU A 360 -6.33 -14.21 4.93
N GLU A 361 -6.01 -12.94 5.21
CA GLU A 361 -6.62 -11.78 4.54
C GLU A 361 -6.33 -11.79 3.04
N VAL A 362 -5.10 -12.08 2.63
CA VAL A 362 -4.71 -12.19 1.23
C VAL A 362 -5.52 -13.25 0.50
N PHE A 363 -5.67 -14.44 1.06
CA PHE A 363 -6.50 -15.50 0.47
C PHE A 363 -7.97 -15.10 0.39
N LYS A 364 -8.50 -14.46 1.44
CA LYS A 364 -9.85 -13.91 1.44
C LYS A 364 -10.02 -12.88 0.32
N GLU A 365 -9.12 -11.89 0.21
CA GLU A 365 -9.18 -10.84 -0.80
C GLU A 365 -9.21 -11.40 -2.23
N VAL A 366 -8.39 -12.41 -2.52
CA VAL A 366 -8.37 -13.02 -3.86
C VAL A 366 -9.69 -13.77 -4.14
N ASN A 367 -10.20 -14.55 -3.17
CA ASN A 367 -11.46 -15.26 -3.35
C ASN A 367 -12.64 -14.29 -3.50
N ASP A 368 -12.69 -13.22 -2.73
CA ASP A 368 -13.71 -12.18 -2.86
C ASP A 368 -13.61 -11.48 -4.23
N ALA A 369 -12.40 -11.17 -4.69
CA ALA A 369 -12.17 -10.52 -5.98
C ALA A 369 -12.59 -11.42 -7.17
N VAL A 370 -12.28 -12.70 -7.13
CA VAL A 370 -12.72 -13.69 -8.14
C VAL A 370 -14.25 -13.80 -8.18
N SER A 371 -14.87 -13.89 -7.00
CA SER A 371 -16.34 -13.96 -6.89
C SER A 371 -16.99 -12.68 -7.42
N SER A 372 -16.41 -11.51 -7.09
CA SER A 372 -16.90 -10.21 -7.56
C SER A 372 -16.78 -10.07 -9.07
N TYR A 373 -15.64 -10.48 -9.65
CA TYR A 373 -15.45 -10.46 -11.11
C TYR A 373 -16.43 -11.36 -11.84
N SER A 374 -16.58 -12.61 -11.38
CA SER A 374 -17.52 -13.58 -11.98
C SER A 374 -18.96 -13.06 -11.96
N SER A 375 -19.38 -12.49 -10.84
CA SER A 375 -20.71 -11.90 -10.68
C SER A 375 -20.92 -10.65 -11.52
N ALA A 376 -19.92 -9.73 -11.57
CA ALA A 376 -20.00 -8.51 -12.37
C ALA A 376 -20.13 -8.84 -13.85
N ARG A 377 -19.36 -9.80 -14.34
CA ARG A 377 -19.40 -10.25 -15.74
C ARG A 377 -20.74 -10.87 -16.14
N GLU A 378 -21.30 -11.75 -15.29
CA GLU A 378 -22.64 -12.30 -15.52
C GLU A 378 -23.69 -11.19 -15.56
N LYS A 379 -23.59 -10.22 -14.62
CA LYS A 379 -24.49 -9.07 -14.52
C LYS A 379 -24.45 -8.21 -15.79
N VAL A 380 -23.28 -7.93 -16.38
CA VAL A 380 -23.17 -7.17 -17.65
C VAL A 380 -23.95 -7.85 -18.76
N SER A 381 -23.83 -9.18 -18.91
CA SER A 381 -24.60 -9.92 -19.93
C SER A 381 -26.11 -9.82 -19.70
N LEU A 382 -26.56 -9.96 -18.45
CA LEU A 382 -27.99 -9.87 -18.09
C LEU A 382 -28.54 -8.45 -18.28
N MET A 383 -27.80 -7.43 -17.88
CA MET A 383 -28.19 -6.02 -18.04
C MET A 383 -28.19 -5.59 -19.52
N GLY A 384 -27.28 -6.11 -20.35
CA GLY A 384 -27.31 -5.92 -21.80
C GLY A 384 -28.58 -6.50 -22.42
N ASN A 385 -28.98 -7.69 -22.04
CA ASN A 385 -30.24 -8.30 -22.48
C ASN A 385 -31.46 -7.49 -22.03
N LEU A 386 -31.43 -6.97 -20.79
CA LEU A 386 -32.50 -6.09 -20.27
C LEU A 386 -32.59 -4.79 -21.05
N GLN A 387 -31.48 -4.15 -21.38
CA GLN A 387 -31.43 -2.91 -22.18
C GLN A 387 -32.01 -3.16 -23.59
N ASP A 388 -31.61 -4.25 -24.26
CA ASP A 388 -32.11 -4.56 -25.59
C ASP A 388 -33.63 -4.89 -25.60
N ALA A 389 -34.11 -5.62 -24.60
CA ALA A 389 -35.52 -5.89 -24.42
C ALA A 389 -36.34 -4.63 -24.14
N SER A 390 -35.83 -3.75 -23.25
CA SER A 390 -36.49 -2.51 -22.90
C SER A 390 -36.51 -1.52 -24.07
N ARG A 391 -35.44 -1.43 -24.86
CA ARG A 391 -35.44 -0.68 -26.12
C ARG A 391 -36.52 -1.12 -27.08
N LYS A 392 -36.64 -2.45 -27.25
CA LYS A 392 -37.67 -3.03 -28.10
C LYS A 392 -39.08 -2.76 -27.57
N TYR A 393 -39.26 -2.80 -26.26
CA TYR A 393 -40.52 -2.45 -25.62
C TYR A 393 -40.93 -1.00 -25.90
N VAL A 394 -40.01 -0.02 -25.84
CA VAL A 394 -40.29 1.38 -26.21
C VAL A 394 -40.71 1.49 -27.68
N GLU A 395 -39.98 0.85 -28.59
CA GLU A 395 -40.32 0.86 -30.04
C GLU A 395 -41.75 0.38 -30.28
N LEU A 396 -42.12 -0.77 -29.70
CA LEU A 396 -43.43 -1.36 -29.83
C LEU A 396 -44.54 -0.53 -29.16
N ALA A 397 -44.27 0.00 -27.94
CA ALA A 397 -45.21 0.85 -27.22
C ALA A 397 -45.54 2.15 -28.03
N LEU A 398 -44.53 2.81 -28.58
CA LEU A 398 -44.72 3.95 -29.44
C LEU A 398 -45.54 3.63 -30.68
N PHE A 399 -45.24 2.51 -31.35
CA PHE A 399 -45.98 2.08 -32.53
C PHE A 399 -47.45 1.82 -32.19
N GLN A 400 -47.74 1.06 -31.10
CA GLN A 400 -49.11 0.74 -30.69
C GLN A 400 -49.90 1.99 -30.23
N TYR A 401 -49.24 2.91 -29.52
CA TYR A 401 -49.85 4.16 -29.13
C TYR A 401 -50.26 5.02 -30.34
N GLN A 402 -49.37 5.17 -31.34
CA GLN A 402 -49.65 5.90 -32.57
C GLN A 402 -50.86 5.32 -33.34
N ASN A 403 -51.08 4.02 -33.22
CA ASN A 403 -52.23 3.30 -33.83
C ASN A 403 -53.46 3.24 -32.89
N GLY A 404 -53.41 3.79 -31.70
CA GLY A 404 -54.54 3.86 -30.76
C GLY A 404 -54.81 2.57 -29.99
N TYR A 405 -53.88 1.60 -29.96
CA TYR A 405 -54.07 0.30 -29.26
C TYR A 405 -53.76 0.36 -27.76
N ILE A 406 -52.90 1.29 -27.33
CA ILE A 406 -52.51 1.42 -25.90
C ILE A 406 -52.59 2.90 -25.47
N SER A 407 -52.55 3.12 -24.16
CA SER A 407 -52.54 4.45 -23.55
C SER A 407 -51.17 5.12 -23.61
N TYR A 408 -51.12 6.45 -23.44
CA TYR A 408 -49.84 7.16 -23.30
C TYR A 408 -49.05 6.75 -22.03
N MET A 409 -49.76 6.26 -21.00
CA MET A 409 -49.16 5.71 -19.78
C MET A 409 -48.24 4.56 -20.05
N ASP A 410 -48.66 3.65 -20.97
CA ASP A 410 -47.86 2.48 -21.34
C ASP A 410 -46.57 2.90 -22.06
N VAL A 411 -46.60 3.99 -22.83
CA VAL A 411 -45.43 4.59 -23.48
C VAL A 411 -44.46 5.19 -22.43
N LEU A 412 -45.02 5.94 -21.46
CA LEU A 412 -44.21 6.49 -20.37
C LEU A 412 -43.52 5.40 -19.53
N ASP A 413 -44.24 4.31 -19.25
CA ASP A 413 -43.71 3.18 -18.51
C ASP A 413 -42.58 2.48 -19.28
N ALA A 414 -42.76 2.26 -20.58
CA ALA A 414 -41.73 1.70 -21.44
C ALA A 414 -40.49 2.58 -21.51
N GLN A 415 -40.65 3.89 -21.67
CA GLN A 415 -39.55 4.86 -21.72
C GLN A 415 -38.78 4.92 -20.40
N ARG A 416 -39.46 4.89 -19.26
CA ARG A 416 -38.83 4.85 -17.93
C ARG A 416 -38.07 3.54 -17.71
N SER A 417 -38.65 2.41 -18.12
CA SER A 417 -37.99 1.10 -18.05
C SER A 417 -36.71 1.08 -18.89
N TYR A 418 -36.73 1.65 -20.08
CA TYR A 418 -35.54 1.74 -20.94
C TYR A 418 -34.47 2.66 -20.35
N PHE A 419 -34.87 3.85 -19.83
CA PHE A 419 -33.95 4.78 -19.16
C PHE A 419 -33.22 4.10 -17.99
N ASN A 420 -33.95 3.42 -17.13
CA ASN A 420 -33.35 2.70 -16.00
C ASN A 420 -32.41 1.57 -16.49
N ALA A 421 -32.82 0.82 -17.53
CA ALA A 421 -32.00 -0.24 -18.11
C ALA A 421 -30.69 0.29 -18.75
N GLU A 422 -30.70 1.48 -19.37
CA GLU A 422 -29.47 2.13 -19.89
C GLU A 422 -28.50 2.47 -18.77
N ILE A 423 -28.99 3.05 -17.67
CA ILE A 423 -28.17 3.39 -16.49
C ILE A 423 -27.64 2.11 -15.82
N ASP A 424 -28.51 1.12 -15.61
CA ASP A 424 -28.13 -0.16 -14.97
C ASP A 424 -27.07 -0.91 -15.79
N TYR A 425 -27.19 -0.89 -17.12
CA TYR A 425 -26.17 -1.46 -18.01
C TYR A 425 -24.84 -0.72 -17.91
N SER A 426 -24.85 0.62 -17.99
CA SER A 426 -23.66 1.46 -17.82
C SER A 426 -22.95 1.19 -16.50
N ASN A 427 -23.71 1.13 -15.41
CA ASN A 427 -23.19 0.83 -14.09
C ASN A 427 -22.64 -0.61 -13.98
N SER A 428 -23.28 -1.60 -14.65
CA SER A 428 -22.76 -2.97 -14.65
C SER A 428 -21.43 -3.10 -15.38
N VAL A 429 -21.24 -2.35 -16.48
CA VAL A 429 -19.95 -2.29 -17.20
C VAL A 429 -18.87 -1.65 -16.33
N ARG A 430 -19.17 -0.53 -15.66
CA ARG A 430 -18.25 0.06 -14.68
C ARG A 430 -17.86 -0.96 -13.61
N ASP A 431 -18.84 -1.65 -13.02
CA ASP A 431 -18.62 -2.63 -11.95
C ASP A 431 -17.71 -3.79 -12.43
N GLU A 432 -17.77 -4.19 -13.69
CA GLU A 432 -16.86 -5.19 -14.29
C GLU A 432 -15.42 -4.64 -14.35
N PHE A 433 -15.21 -3.38 -14.79
CA PHE A 433 -13.89 -2.75 -14.78
C PHE A 433 -13.32 -2.65 -13.36
N LEU A 434 -14.14 -2.26 -12.39
CA LEU A 434 -13.71 -2.18 -10.99
C LEU A 434 -13.35 -3.55 -10.41
N ALA A 435 -14.11 -4.59 -10.77
CA ALA A 435 -13.85 -5.95 -10.33
C ALA A 435 -12.53 -6.51 -10.88
N ILE A 436 -12.18 -6.21 -12.15
CA ILE A 436 -10.90 -6.65 -12.73
C ILE A 436 -9.71 -5.91 -12.10
N ILE A 437 -9.85 -4.60 -11.82
CA ILE A 437 -8.83 -3.82 -11.09
C ILE A 437 -8.62 -4.41 -9.69
N GLY A 438 -9.72 -4.73 -9.00
CA GLY A 438 -9.68 -5.36 -7.69
C GLY A 438 -8.99 -6.72 -7.71
N LEU A 439 -9.29 -7.55 -8.70
CA LEU A 439 -8.65 -8.84 -8.89
C LEU A 439 -7.15 -8.71 -9.19
N TYR A 440 -6.78 -7.81 -10.10
CA TYR A 440 -5.37 -7.54 -10.43
C TYR A 440 -4.56 -7.13 -9.19
N LYS A 441 -5.11 -6.20 -8.39
CA LYS A 441 -4.52 -5.79 -7.11
C LYS A 441 -4.44 -6.95 -6.12
N ALA A 442 -5.51 -7.73 -5.96
CA ALA A 442 -5.55 -8.85 -5.01
C ALA A 442 -4.50 -9.92 -5.34
N LEU A 443 -4.23 -10.14 -6.62
CA LEU A 443 -3.19 -11.06 -7.12
C LEU A 443 -1.77 -10.50 -6.99
N GLY A 444 -1.60 -9.24 -6.59
CA GLY A 444 -0.31 -8.61 -6.38
C GLY A 444 0.28 -7.95 -7.63
N GLY A 445 -0.55 -7.61 -8.62
CA GLY A 445 -0.15 -6.84 -9.79
C GLY A 445 -0.06 -5.32 -9.51
N GLY A 446 0.49 -4.56 -10.44
CA GLY A 446 0.55 -3.09 -10.36
C GLY A 446 1.88 -2.52 -9.86
N TRP A 447 2.89 -3.35 -9.67
CA TRP A 447 4.26 -2.93 -9.43
C TRP A 447 5.21 -3.72 -10.35
N SER A 448 6.32 -3.11 -10.72
CA SER A 448 7.40 -3.73 -11.49
C SER A 448 8.71 -3.61 -10.74
N VAL A 449 9.59 -4.59 -10.91
CA VAL A 449 10.97 -4.47 -10.44
C VAL A 449 11.68 -3.51 -11.38
N PRO A 450 12.32 -2.42 -10.89
CA PRO A 450 13.15 -1.58 -11.74
C PRO A 450 14.23 -2.43 -12.44
N GLU A 451 14.43 -2.20 -13.74
CA GLU A 451 15.39 -2.98 -14.56
C GLU A 451 16.81 -3.02 -13.98
N GLU A 452 17.23 -2.02 -13.22
CA GLU A 452 18.56 -1.95 -12.59
C GLU A 452 18.80 -2.98 -11.47
N GLU A 453 17.74 -3.53 -10.83
CA GLU A 453 17.91 -4.54 -9.78
C GLU A 453 18.02 -5.98 -10.31
N SER A 454 17.61 -6.23 -11.56
CA SER A 454 17.67 -7.56 -12.17
C SER A 454 19.10 -7.98 -12.53
N GLU A 455 20.03 -7.05 -12.74
CA GLU A 455 21.44 -7.36 -13.07
C GLU A 455 22.35 -7.62 -11.85
N THR A 456 21.94 -7.26 -10.63
CA THR A 456 22.78 -7.38 -9.43
C THR A 456 22.57 -8.65 -8.63
N SER A 457 21.50 -9.41 -8.87
CA SER A 457 21.23 -10.67 -8.15
C SER A 457 21.96 -11.89 -8.71
N GLY A 458 22.72 -11.73 -9.78
CA GLY A 458 23.48 -12.79 -10.48
C GLY A 458 25.00 -12.81 -10.24
N LYS A 459 25.54 -12.08 -9.24
CA LYS A 459 26.98 -12.13 -8.90
C LYS A 459 27.25 -12.44 -7.44
#